data_a99042bcb99490f3d433bd247bc6c98e
#
_entry.id   a99042bcb99490f3d433bd247bc6c98e
#
_cell.length_a   1.000
_cell.length_b   1.000
_cell.length_c   1.000
_cell.angle_alpha   90.00
_cell.angle_beta   90.00
_cell.angle_gamma   90.00
#
_symmetry.space_group_name_H-M   'P 1'
#
loop_
_entity.id
_entity.type
_entity.pdbx_description
1 polymer ?
#
loop_
_entity_poly.entity_id
_entity_poly.type
_entity_poly.pdbx_seq_one_letter_code
_entity_poly.pdbx_strand_id
1 'polypeptide(L)'
;MQGLAALESLECFNNRLTALNVQGLPALQELECRNNELTALNLRGMTALQGLWCGGNKLAALNVRDLRALQTLRCNGNLFTELDVHGLSALKNLYCKNNKLTALNVEGCAALQELECDGNKLTALDVHGLTSLQELHCYNNLLTALNVEGCTALQELKCDGNELTALNVQGSTALEKLHCRNNRLSSLNVQGSTALKGVDCLSNKLDAQAFTKLFSDLPQSTFYAHCYLYTEENGVAEGNCKDFTSASAPAELKQAFEKVKNEKKWTLYKIRADKMMVEI
;
A
#
# COMPACT_ATOMS: atom_id res chain seq x y z
N MET A 1 -28.48 24.08 7.09
CA MET A 1 -28.74 24.09 5.61
C MET A 1 -30.18 23.63 5.28
N GLN A 2 -31.16 24.15 6.01
CA GLN A 2 -32.57 23.82 5.73
C GLN A 2 -32.98 24.38 4.35
N GLY A 3 -33.70 23.57 3.56
CA GLY A 3 -34.23 23.97 2.25
C GLY A 3 -33.32 23.71 1.04
N LEU A 4 -32.12 23.15 1.23
CA LEU A 4 -31.18 22.85 0.14
C LEU A 4 -31.29 21.37 -0.33
N ALA A 5 -32.49 20.83 -0.42
CA ALA A 5 -32.68 19.42 -0.73
C ALA A 5 -32.14 18.96 -2.11
N ALA A 6 -31.96 19.92 -3.03
CA ALA A 6 -31.40 19.67 -4.38
C ALA A 6 -29.87 19.94 -4.46
N LEU A 7 -29.21 20.23 -3.34
CA LEU A 7 -27.77 20.46 -3.36
C LEU A 7 -27.00 19.18 -3.66
N GLU A 8 -26.23 19.18 -4.73
CA GLU A 8 -25.45 18.02 -5.20
C GLU A 8 -23.97 18.07 -4.74
N SER A 9 -23.39 19.26 -4.57
CA SER A 9 -22.02 19.41 -4.12
C SER A 9 -21.90 20.45 -3.00
N LEU A 10 -21.10 20.15 -1.99
CA LEU A 10 -20.77 21.05 -0.87
C LEU A 10 -19.29 21.04 -0.61
N GLU A 11 -18.66 22.22 -0.78
CA GLU A 11 -17.26 22.44 -0.48
C GLU A 11 -17.10 23.44 0.67
N CYS A 12 -16.44 23.02 1.74
CA CYS A 12 -16.14 23.85 2.89
C CYS A 12 -14.74 23.55 3.50
N PHE A 13 -13.81 23.12 2.65
CA PHE A 13 -12.45 22.73 3.04
C PHE A 13 -11.59 23.93 3.47
N ASN A 14 -10.47 23.65 4.16
CA ASN A 14 -9.50 24.65 4.63
C ASN A 14 -10.14 25.76 5.49
N ASN A 15 -10.99 25.37 6.43
CA ASN A 15 -11.63 26.27 7.39
C ASN A 15 -11.32 25.85 8.83
N ARG A 16 -12.02 26.43 9.81
CA ARG A 16 -11.92 26.10 11.23
C ARG A 16 -13.24 25.57 11.79
N LEU A 17 -13.99 24.84 10.96
CA LEU A 17 -15.28 24.30 11.35
C LEU A 17 -15.10 23.21 12.41
N THR A 18 -15.75 23.38 13.55
CA THR A 18 -15.79 22.38 14.63
C THR A 18 -16.99 21.46 14.52
N ALA A 19 -18.01 21.86 13.76
CA ALA A 19 -19.21 21.08 13.46
C ALA A 19 -19.71 21.38 12.04
N LEU A 20 -20.27 20.36 11.39
CA LEU A 20 -20.89 20.47 10.07
C LEU A 20 -22.19 19.64 10.08
N ASN A 21 -23.32 20.33 9.88
CA ASN A 21 -24.60 19.64 9.77
C ASN A 21 -24.99 19.55 8.29
N VAL A 22 -24.97 18.33 7.75
CA VAL A 22 -25.35 17.98 6.37
C VAL A 22 -26.68 17.23 6.30
N GLN A 23 -27.40 17.12 7.41
CA GLN A 23 -28.70 16.47 7.45
C GLN A 23 -29.72 17.19 6.56
N GLY A 24 -30.56 16.43 5.85
CA GLY A 24 -31.56 16.97 4.94
C GLY A 24 -31.02 17.39 3.56
N LEU A 25 -29.86 16.84 3.16
CA LEU A 25 -29.27 17.00 1.82
C LEU A 25 -29.27 15.65 1.07
N PRO A 26 -30.42 15.07 0.72
CA PRO A 26 -30.51 13.72 0.14
C PRO A 26 -29.91 13.61 -1.26
N ALA A 27 -29.81 14.73 -1.99
CA ALA A 27 -29.23 14.76 -3.34
C ALA A 27 -27.71 14.98 -3.35
N LEU A 28 -27.06 15.13 -2.16
CA LEU A 28 -25.62 15.42 -2.11
C LEU A 28 -24.81 14.25 -2.64
N GLN A 29 -24.04 14.50 -3.70
CA GLN A 29 -23.15 13.55 -4.36
C GLN A 29 -21.70 13.76 -3.94
N GLU A 30 -21.31 15.01 -3.66
CA GLU A 30 -19.95 15.36 -3.29
C GLU A 30 -19.92 16.20 -2.00
N LEU A 31 -19.13 15.77 -1.03
CA LEU A 31 -18.88 16.49 0.20
C LEU A 31 -17.38 16.66 0.43
N GLU A 32 -16.91 17.91 0.35
CA GLU A 32 -15.52 18.26 0.64
C GLU A 32 -15.43 19.16 1.89
N CYS A 33 -15.03 18.54 3.01
CA CYS A 33 -14.85 19.21 4.31
C CYS A 33 -13.45 18.98 4.92
N ARG A 34 -12.46 18.67 4.08
CA ARG A 34 -11.07 18.44 4.51
C ARG A 34 -10.46 19.66 5.19
N ASN A 35 -9.45 19.43 6.04
CA ASN A 35 -8.69 20.46 6.73
C ASN A 35 -9.59 21.42 7.50
N ASN A 36 -10.33 20.88 8.46
CA ASN A 36 -11.16 21.58 9.43
C ASN A 36 -10.87 21.04 10.84
N GLU A 37 -11.72 21.36 11.82
CA GLU A 37 -11.60 20.90 13.20
C GLU A 37 -12.77 20.01 13.61
N LEU A 38 -13.37 19.29 12.65
CA LEU A 38 -14.54 18.45 12.89
C LEU A 38 -14.19 17.28 13.80
N THR A 39 -14.99 17.08 14.85
CA THR A 39 -14.87 15.94 15.78
C THR A 39 -15.90 14.85 15.50
N ALA A 40 -16.95 15.18 14.75
CA ALA A 40 -17.97 14.25 14.29
C ALA A 40 -18.53 14.67 12.92
N LEU A 41 -18.98 13.71 12.14
CA LEU A 41 -19.63 13.94 10.85
C LEU A 41 -20.75 12.89 10.69
N ASN A 42 -22.02 13.38 10.67
CA ASN A 42 -23.18 12.52 10.54
C ASN A 42 -23.64 12.48 9.06
N LEU A 43 -23.48 11.33 8.43
CA LEU A 43 -23.78 11.07 7.01
C LEU A 43 -25.08 10.29 6.80
N ARG A 44 -25.89 10.13 7.86
CA ARG A 44 -27.13 9.33 7.77
C ARG A 44 -28.07 9.89 6.71
N GLY A 45 -28.55 9.02 5.81
CA GLY A 45 -29.49 9.37 4.74
C GLY A 45 -28.86 9.97 3.49
N MET A 46 -27.51 10.10 3.43
CA MET A 46 -26.81 10.64 2.26
C MET A 46 -26.51 9.54 1.22
N THR A 47 -27.54 8.83 0.80
CA THR A 47 -27.41 7.63 -0.05
C THR A 47 -26.94 7.92 -1.47
N ALA A 48 -27.02 9.17 -1.93
CA ALA A 48 -26.51 9.62 -3.22
C ALA A 48 -25.01 9.97 -3.23
N LEU A 49 -24.35 9.96 -2.04
CA LEU A 49 -22.97 10.43 -1.91
C LEU A 49 -22.01 9.51 -2.68
N GLN A 50 -21.26 10.08 -3.62
CA GLN A 50 -20.28 9.41 -4.46
C GLN A 50 -18.84 9.77 -4.05
N GLY A 51 -18.62 10.99 -3.58
CA GLY A 51 -17.34 11.50 -3.13
C GLY A 51 -17.40 12.07 -1.73
N LEU A 52 -16.49 11.63 -0.85
CA LEU A 52 -16.33 12.15 0.50
C LEU A 52 -14.85 12.47 0.77
N TRP A 53 -14.55 13.76 0.95
CA TRP A 53 -13.22 14.27 1.31
C TRP A 53 -13.30 14.92 2.70
N CYS A 54 -13.01 14.14 3.75
CA CYS A 54 -13.04 14.58 5.15
C CYS A 54 -11.67 14.46 5.84
N GLY A 55 -10.58 14.35 5.07
CA GLY A 55 -9.22 14.26 5.60
C GLY A 55 -8.77 15.51 6.37
N GLY A 56 -7.76 15.35 7.26
CA GLY A 56 -7.24 16.49 8.04
C GLY A 56 -8.25 17.09 9.00
N ASN A 57 -8.99 16.26 9.73
CA ASN A 57 -9.93 16.62 10.77
C ASN A 57 -9.56 15.95 12.12
N LYS A 58 -10.46 15.99 13.09
CA LYS A 58 -10.32 15.35 14.41
C LYS A 58 -11.36 14.24 14.62
N LEU A 59 -11.81 13.61 13.52
CA LEU A 59 -12.83 12.57 13.55
C LEU A 59 -12.29 11.30 14.22
N ALA A 60 -12.99 10.81 15.24
CA ALA A 60 -12.65 9.55 15.94
C ALA A 60 -13.38 8.35 15.34
N ALA A 61 -14.51 8.56 14.68
CA ALA A 61 -15.30 7.53 13.99
C ALA A 61 -15.99 8.10 12.76
N LEU A 62 -16.26 7.24 11.79
CA LEU A 62 -16.97 7.58 10.56
C LEU A 62 -17.84 6.39 10.15
N ASN A 63 -19.17 6.58 10.06
CA ASN A 63 -20.07 5.56 9.58
C ASN A 63 -20.40 5.82 8.10
N VAL A 64 -19.96 4.93 7.22
CA VAL A 64 -20.18 4.98 5.77
C VAL A 64 -20.98 3.79 5.23
N ARG A 65 -21.45 2.89 6.09
CA ARG A 65 -22.06 1.60 5.70
C ARG A 65 -23.24 1.72 4.74
N ASP A 66 -24.02 2.80 4.83
CA ASP A 66 -25.21 3.00 3.99
C ASP A 66 -24.91 3.76 2.69
N LEU A 67 -23.66 4.20 2.49
CA LEU A 67 -23.26 5.02 1.33
C LEU A 67 -22.94 4.13 0.12
N ARG A 68 -23.92 3.39 -0.38
CA ARG A 68 -23.73 2.39 -1.45
C ARG A 68 -23.28 2.96 -2.80
N ALA A 69 -23.48 4.27 -3.01
CA ALA A 69 -23.00 4.99 -4.20
C ALA A 69 -21.59 5.52 -4.08
N LEU A 70 -20.92 5.37 -2.88
CA LEU A 70 -19.62 5.96 -2.62
C LEU A 70 -18.54 5.32 -3.52
N GLN A 71 -17.85 6.16 -4.29
CA GLN A 71 -16.76 5.77 -5.19
C GLN A 71 -15.40 6.20 -4.67
N THR A 72 -15.34 7.35 -3.98
CA THR A 72 -14.09 7.87 -3.41
C THR A 72 -14.29 8.26 -1.95
N LEU A 73 -13.46 7.71 -1.08
CA LEU A 73 -13.37 8.10 0.32
C LEU A 73 -11.94 8.57 0.65
N ARG A 74 -11.77 9.86 0.95
CA ARG A 74 -10.52 10.45 1.44
C ARG A 74 -10.70 10.91 2.88
N CYS A 75 -10.24 10.09 3.81
CA CYS A 75 -10.38 10.33 5.25
C CYS A 75 -9.05 10.29 6.01
N ASN A 76 -7.95 10.51 5.29
CA ASN A 76 -6.58 10.53 5.83
C ASN A 76 -6.37 11.62 6.90
N GLY A 77 -5.44 11.40 7.84
CA GLY A 77 -5.10 12.40 8.86
C GLY A 77 -6.25 12.71 9.81
N ASN A 78 -6.91 11.69 10.34
CA ASN A 78 -7.93 11.74 11.37
C ASN A 78 -7.50 10.92 12.60
N LEU A 79 -8.43 10.57 13.48
CA LEU A 79 -8.16 9.83 14.72
C LEU A 79 -8.82 8.44 14.74
N PHE A 80 -9.18 7.89 13.58
CA PHE A 80 -9.86 6.60 13.48
C PHE A 80 -9.03 5.47 14.06
N THR A 81 -9.63 4.65 14.91
CA THR A 81 -9.06 3.38 15.40
C THR A 81 -9.56 2.18 14.62
N GLU A 82 -10.69 2.31 13.96
CA GLU A 82 -11.28 1.33 13.05
C GLU A 82 -12.01 2.05 11.91
N LEU A 83 -12.08 1.42 10.76
CA LEU A 83 -12.84 1.87 9.60
C LEU A 83 -13.46 0.65 8.93
N ASP A 84 -14.79 0.65 8.80
CA ASP A 84 -15.53 -0.41 8.15
C ASP A 84 -16.18 0.12 6.87
N VAL A 85 -15.66 -0.32 5.75
CA VAL A 85 -16.18 -0.03 4.41
C VAL A 85 -16.78 -1.28 3.76
N HIS A 86 -17.05 -2.33 4.54
CA HIS A 86 -17.58 -3.62 4.07
C HIS A 86 -18.77 -3.45 3.13
N GLY A 87 -18.71 -4.12 1.99
CA GLY A 87 -19.79 -4.15 1.02
C GLY A 87 -20.04 -2.85 0.27
N LEU A 88 -19.14 -1.85 0.34
CA LEU A 88 -19.19 -0.68 -0.54
C LEU A 88 -18.68 -1.06 -1.94
N SER A 89 -19.50 -1.79 -2.68
CA SER A 89 -19.11 -2.40 -3.96
C SER A 89 -18.81 -1.40 -5.07
N ALA A 90 -19.23 -0.14 -4.93
CA ALA A 90 -18.91 0.94 -5.86
C ALA A 90 -17.60 1.67 -5.51
N LEU A 91 -17.00 1.41 -4.32
CA LEU A 91 -15.81 2.12 -3.85
C LEU A 91 -14.60 1.76 -4.71
N LYS A 92 -14.01 2.77 -5.36
CA LYS A 92 -12.84 2.66 -6.23
C LYS A 92 -11.57 3.11 -5.53
N ASN A 93 -11.66 4.19 -4.74
CA ASN A 93 -10.49 4.80 -4.12
C ASN A 93 -10.73 4.99 -2.61
N LEU A 94 -9.89 4.37 -1.80
CA LEU A 94 -9.89 4.51 -0.35
C LEU A 94 -8.54 5.04 0.14
N TYR A 95 -8.54 6.26 0.68
CA TYR A 95 -7.37 6.91 1.27
C TYR A 95 -7.63 7.14 2.76
N CYS A 96 -7.10 6.27 3.61
CA CYS A 96 -7.27 6.32 5.07
C CYS A 96 -5.93 6.38 5.82
N LYS A 97 -4.86 6.82 5.14
CA LYS A 97 -3.52 6.93 5.70
C LYS A 97 -3.43 7.89 6.89
N ASN A 98 -2.39 7.72 7.71
CA ASN A 98 -2.11 8.59 8.86
C ASN A 98 -3.31 8.72 9.81
N ASN A 99 -3.86 7.58 10.22
CA ASN A 99 -4.85 7.44 11.27
C ASN A 99 -4.28 6.61 12.44
N LYS A 100 -5.12 6.01 13.25
CA LYS A 100 -4.74 5.10 14.35
C LYS A 100 -5.37 3.72 14.16
N LEU A 101 -5.65 3.33 12.90
CA LEU A 101 -6.39 2.12 12.57
C LEU A 101 -5.66 0.87 13.07
N THR A 102 -6.35 0.08 13.87
CA THR A 102 -5.93 -1.27 14.27
C THR A 102 -6.65 -2.34 13.46
N ALA A 103 -7.77 -1.98 12.81
CA ALA A 103 -8.54 -2.82 11.91
C ALA A 103 -9.06 -2.00 10.72
N LEU A 104 -9.10 -2.62 9.55
CA LEU A 104 -9.67 -2.10 8.31
C LEU A 104 -10.35 -3.25 7.59
N ASN A 105 -11.66 -3.13 7.35
CA ASN A 105 -12.43 -4.14 6.64
C ASN A 105 -12.83 -3.61 5.25
N VAL A 106 -12.25 -4.22 4.22
CA VAL A 106 -12.49 -3.92 2.80
C VAL A 106 -13.23 -5.05 2.07
N GLU A 107 -13.74 -6.03 2.81
CA GLU A 107 -14.50 -7.15 2.23
C GLU A 107 -15.70 -6.64 1.41
N GLY A 108 -15.88 -7.19 0.20
CA GLY A 108 -16.97 -6.80 -0.70
C GLY A 108 -16.75 -5.49 -1.46
N CYS A 109 -15.59 -4.82 -1.31
CA CYS A 109 -15.22 -3.65 -2.12
C CYS A 109 -14.68 -4.08 -3.49
N ALA A 110 -15.49 -4.77 -4.29
CA ALA A 110 -15.06 -5.42 -5.53
C ALA A 110 -14.53 -4.46 -6.62
N ALA A 111 -14.93 -3.18 -6.59
CA ALA A 111 -14.45 -2.17 -7.53
C ALA A 111 -13.19 -1.43 -7.04
N LEU A 112 -12.61 -1.80 -5.87
CA LEU A 112 -11.49 -1.08 -5.28
C LEU A 112 -10.24 -1.17 -6.18
N GLN A 113 -9.73 0.00 -6.58
CA GLN A 113 -8.57 0.16 -7.45
C GLN A 113 -7.36 0.69 -6.70
N GLU A 114 -7.57 1.62 -5.78
CA GLU A 114 -6.51 2.23 -4.99
C GLU A 114 -6.83 2.15 -3.50
N LEU A 115 -5.90 1.59 -2.71
CA LEU A 115 -5.97 1.52 -1.26
C LEU A 115 -4.71 2.12 -0.64
N GLU A 116 -4.82 3.30 0.00
CA GLU A 116 -3.77 3.88 0.83
C GLU A 116 -4.19 3.80 2.32
N CYS A 117 -3.58 2.89 3.06
CA CYS A 117 -3.78 2.71 4.50
C CYS A 117 -2.47 2.79 5.30
N ASP A 118 -1.44 3.40 4.71
CA ASP A 118 -0.13 3.59 5.32
C ASP A 118 -0.17 4.48 6.58
N GLY A 119 0.86 4.34 7.44
CA GLY A 119 0.96 5.15 8.65
C GLY A 119 -0.15 4.89 9.66
N ASN A 120 -0.56 3.63 9.83
CA ASN A 120 -1.56 3.18 10.79
C ASN A 120 -0.94 2.16 11.78
N LYS A 121 -1.76 1.38 12.45
CA LYS A 121 -1.37 0.34 13.42
C LYS A 121 -1.99 -1.02 13.07
N LEU A 122 -2.20 -1.27 11.77
CA LEU A 122 -2.81 -2.51 11.30
C LEU A 122 -1.87 -3.68 11.58
N THR A 123 -2.38 -4.72 12.24
CA THR A 123 -1.66 -5.99 12.47
C THR A 123 -2.03 -7.04 11.42
N ALA A 124 -3.17 -6.87 10.75
CA ALA A 124 -3.65 -7.68 9.64
C ALA A 124 -4.36 -6.80 8.62
N LEU A 125 -4.31 -7.19 7.36
CA LEU A 125 -5.05 -6.58 6.25
C LEU A 125 -5.40 -7.69 5.26
N ASP A 126 -6.68 -7.90 5.02
CA ASP A 126 -7.16 -8.85 4.03
C ASP A 126 -7.60 -8.10 2.77
N VAL A 127 -6.88 -8.35 1.69
CA VAL A 127 -7.18 -7.83 0.34
C VAL A 127 -7.37 -8.98 -0.65
N HIS A 128 -7.49 -10.22 -0.15
CA HIS A 128 -7.65 -11.40 -0.99
C HIS A 128 -8.82 -11.25 -1.98
N GLY A 129 -8.57 -11.55 -3.23
CA GLY A 129 -9.60 -11.54 -4.27
C GLY A 129 -10.07 -10.16 -4.72
N LEU A 130 -9.44 -9.06 -4.30
CA LEU A 130 -9.73 -7.73 -4.85
C LEU A 130 -9.14 -7.61 -6.26
N THR A 131 -9.82 -8.22 -7.23
CA THR A 131 -9.35 -8.38 -8.61
C THR A 131 -9.13 -7.07 -9.36
N SER A 132 -9.78 -5.98 -8.92
CA SER A 132 -9.65 -4.64 -9.51
C SER A 132 -8.52 -3.81 -8.88
N LEU A 133 -7.90 -4.27 -7.77
CA LEU A 133 -6.90 -3.50 -7.03
C LEU A 133 -5.63 -3.34 -7.84
N GLN A 134 -5.25 -2.08 -8.13
CA GLN A 134 -4.08 -1.70 -8.92
C GLN A 134 -2.94 -1.18 -8.04
N GLU A 135 -3.27 -0.41 -7.00
CA GLU A 135 -2.28 0.16 -6.09
C GLU A 135 -2.64 -0.17 -4.63
N LEU A 136 -1.69 -0.77 -3.92
CA LEU A 136 -1.79 -1.04 -2.49
C LEU A 136 -0.63 -0.39 -1.74
N HIS A 137 -0.93 0.64 -0.95
CA HIS A 137 0.02 1.28 -0.05
C HIS A 137 -0.38 0.99 1.40
N CYS A 138 0.33 0.06 2.04
CA CYS A 138 0.13 -0.35 3.42
C CYS A 138 1.42 -0.24 4.27
N TYR A 139 2.35 0.60 3.82
CA TYR A 139 3.64 0.79 4.51
C TYR A 139 3.48 1.45 5.88
N ASN A 140 4.48 1.30 6.76
CA ASN A 140 4.47 1.83 8.12
C ASN A 140 3.21 1.40 8.90
N ASN A 141 3.00 0.09 8.99
CA ASN A 141 2.02 -0.58 9.83
C ASN A 141 2.71 -1.63 10.71
N LEU A 142 1.96 -2.57 11.28
CA LEU A 142 2.45 -3.66 12.14
C LEU A 142 2.09 -5.03 11.53
N LEU A 143 1.97 -5.12 10.20
CA LEU A 143 1.54 -6.33 9.50
C LEU A 143 2.58 -7.43 9.66
N THR A 144 2.15 -8.59 10.16
CA THR A 144 2.99 -9.79 10.27
C THR A 144 2.87 -10.72 9.07
N ALA A 145 1.78 -10.60 8.32
CA ALA A 145 1.50 -11.29 7.07
C ALA A 145 0.70 -10.37 6.13
N LEU A 146 0.84 -10.58 4.83
CA LEU A 146 0.07 -9.91 3.79
C LEU A 146 -0.23 -10.91 2.68
N ASN A 147 -1.52 -11.13 2.40
CA ASN A 147 -1.97 -11.98 1.30
C ASN A 147 -2.54 -11.11 0.18
N VAL A 148 -1.91 -11.14 -0.98
CA VAL A 148 -2.34 -10.44 -2.20
C VAL A 148 -2.83 -11.42 -3.28
N GLU A 149 -3.10 -12.67 -2.90
CA GLU A 149 -3.64 -13.67 -3.82
C GLU A 149 -4.98 -13.21 -4.40
N GLY A 150 -5.14 -13.37 -5.71
CA GLY A 150 -6.34 -12.91 -6.42
C GLY A 150 -6.36 -11.42 -6.76
N CYS A 151 -5.39 -10.60 -6.32
CA CYS A 151 -5.23 -9.21 -6.76
C CYS A 151 -4.59 -9.16 -8.16
N THR A 152 -5.30 -9.64 -9.17
CA THR A 152 -4.74 -9.88 -10.51
C THR A 152 -4.40 -8.60 -11.29
N ALA A 153 -4.98 -7.46 -10.92
CA ALA A 153 -4.69 -6.16 -11.52
C ALA A 153 -3.59 -5.37 -10.79
N LEU A 154 -3.00 -5.92 -9.70
CA LEU A 154 -2.06 -5.19 -8.85
C LEU A 154 -0.78 -4.82 -9.61
N GLN A 155 -0.51 -3.52 -9.73
CA GLN A 155 0.64 -2.94 -10.44
C GLN A 155 1.71 -2.41 -9.48
N GLU A 156 1.30 -1.86 -8.34
CA GLU A 156 2.22 -1.33 -7.34
C GLU A 156 1.85 -1.81 -5.94
N LEU A 157 2.82 -2.43 -5.25
CA LEU A 157 2.70 -2.83 -3.84
C LEU A 157 3.77 -2.11 -3.01
N LYS A 158 3.32 -1.30 -2.04
CA LYS A 158 4.18 -0.70 -1.01
C LYS A 158 3.80 -1.24 0.36
N CYS A 159 4.62 -2.14 0.89
CA CYS A 159 4.45 -2.74 2.21
C CYS A 159 5.67 -2.54 3.13
N ASP A 160 6.45 -1.49 2.86
CA ASP A 160 7.65 -1.13 3.64
C ASP A 160 7.34 -0.90 5.12
N GLY A 161 8.34 -1.11 6.00
CA GLY A 161 8.19 -0.75 7.41
C GLY A 161 7.06 -1.50 8.11
N ASN A 162 6.99 -2.82 7.91
CA ASN A 162 6.09 -3.74 8.59
C ASN A 162 6.88 -4.84 9.33
N GLU A 163 6.22 -5.89 9.77
CA GLU A 163 6.82 -7.04 10.47
C GLU A 163 6.71 -8.33 9.67
N LEU A 164 6.61 -8.22 8.33
CA LEU A 164 6.44 -9.37 7.43
C LEU A 164 7.65 -10.30 7.50
N THR A 165 7.42 -11.59 7.67
CA THR A 165 8.47 -12.63 7.68
C THR A 165 8.64 -13.33 6.34
N ALA A 166 7.59 -13.33 5.53
CA ALA A 166 7.57 -13.82 4.15
C ALA A 166 6.63 -12.93 3.32
N LEU A 167 6.91 -12.83 2.03
CA LEU A 167 6.02 -12.17 1.08
C LEU A 167 5.93 -13.02 -0.19
N ASN A 168 4.71 -13.34 -0.59
CA ASN A 168 4.42 -14.09 -1.79
C ASN A 168 3.58 -13.24 -2.75
N VAL A 169 4.18 -12.88 -3.88
CA VAL A 169 3.51 -12.19 -4.99
C VAL A 169 3.54 -13.06 -6.26
N GLN A 170 3.66 -14.38 -6.07
CA GLN A 170 3.71 -15.34 -7.17
C GLN A 170 2.51 -15.17 -8.11
N GLY A 171 2.78 -15.10 -9.41
CA GLY A 171 1.74 -15.00 -10.42
C GLY A 171 1.06 -13.63 -10.51
N SER A 172 1.54 -12.61 -9.79
CA SER A 172 1.07 -11.21 -9.95
C SER A 172 1.59 -10.64 -11.26
N THR A 173 0.98 -11.05 -12.37
CA THR A 173 1.48 -10.78 -13.74
C THR A 173 1.46 -9.32 -14.12
N ALA A 174 0.63 -8.49 -13.47
CA ALA A 174 0.55 -7.04 -13.68
C ALA A 174 1.51 -6.24 -12.77
N LEU A 175 2.12 -6.87 -11.75
CA LEU A 175 2.93 -6.17 -10.77
C LEU A 175 4.21 -5.63 -11.39
N GLU A 176 4.35 -4.31 -11.38
CA GLU A 176 5.51 -3.59 -11.93
C GLU A 176 6.49 -3.17 -10.83
N LYS A 177 5.99 -2.76 -9.66
CA LYS A 177 6.81 -2.23 -8.57
C LYS A 177 6.48 -2.89 -7.24
N LEU A 178 7.50 -3.38 -6.56
CA LEU A 178 7.43 -4.01 -5.26
C LEU A 178 8.38 -3.30 -4.28
N HIS A 179 7.80 -2.62 -3.30
CA HIS A 179 8.54 -2.00 -2.19
C HIS A 179 8.21 -2.76 -0.90
N CYS A 180 9.21 -3.48 -0.37
CA CYS A 180 9.06 -4.30 0.83
C CYS A 180 10.24 -4.14 1.81
N ARG A 181 10.96 -3.01 1.72
CA ARG A 181 12.10 -2.73 2.63
C ARG A 181 11.65 -2.61 4.09
N ASN A 182 12.60 -2.70 5.01
CA ASN A 182 12.36 -2.55 6.45
C ASN A 182 11.26 -3.52 6.94
N ASN A 183 11.43 -4.81 6.65
CA ASN A 183 10.62 -5.90 7.14
C ASN A 183 11.50 -6.96 7.83
N ARG A 184 10.98 -8.16 8.04
CA ARG A 184 11.71 -9.31 8.60
C ARG A 184 11.74 -10.48 7.62
N LEU A 185 11.69 -10.18 6.30
CA LEU A 185 11.57 -11.20 5.25
C LEU A 185 12.78 -12.11 5.24
N SER A 186 12.56 -13.40 5.45
CA SER A 186 13.53 -14.48 5.17
C SER A 186 13.27 -15.13 3.82
N SER A 187 12.13 -14.84 3.18
CA SER A 187 11.80 -15.29 1.83
C SER A 187 10.97 -14.25 1.09
N LEU A 188 11.20 -14.16 -0.23
CA LEU A 188 10.46 -13.31 -1.16
C LEU A 188 10.21 -14.11 -2.45
N ASN A 189 8.95 -14.40 -2.75
CA ASN A 189 8.57 -15.17 -3.92
C ASN A 189 7.93 -14.25 -4.97
N VAL A 190 8.64 -14.06 -6.10
CA VAL A 190 8.19 -13.23 -7.23
C VAL A 190 7.99 -14.06 -8.51
N GLN A 191 7.95 -15.38 -8.38
CA GLN A 191 7.83 -16.28 -9.53
C GLN A 191 6.57 -15.96 -10.34
N GLY A 192 6.73 -15.79 -11.67
CA GLY A 192 5.62 -15.48 -12.56
C GLY A 192 5.14 -14.04 -12.54
N SER A 193 5.76 -13.14 -11.78
CA SER A 193 5.50 -11.68 -11.83
C SER A 193 6.20 -11.07 -13.04
N THR A 194 5.65 -11.32 -14.23
CA THR A 194 6.32 -11.07 -15.52
C THR A 194 6.46 -9.60 -15.90
N ALA A 195 5.65 -8.71 -15.32
CA ALA A 195 5.72 -7.27 -15.54
C ALA A 195 6.69 -6.54 -14.59
N LEU A 196 7.33 -7.26 -13.64
CA LEU A 196 8.13 -6.66 -12.58
C LEU A 196 9.34 -5.92 -13.13
N LYS A 197 9.51 -4.66 -12.72
CA LYS A 197 10.57 -3.72 -13.16
C LYS A 197 11.35 -3.13 -11.99
N GLY A 198 10.77 -3.11 -10.80
CA GLY A 198 11.38 -2.55 -9.60
C GLY A 198 11.13 -3.38 -8.36
N VAL A 199 12.20 -3.71 -7.62
CA VAL A 199 12.13 -4.39 -6.32
C VAL A 199 13.00 -3.62 -5.32
N ASP A 200 12.40 -3.20 -4.21
CA ASP A 200 13.12 -2.67 -3.07
C ASP A 200 12.94 -3.63 -1.89
N CYS A 201 13.97 -4.42 -1.58
CA CYS A 201 13.97 -5.39 -0.49
C CYS A 201 15.04 -5.10 0.58
N LEU A 202 15.53 -3.84 0.66
CA LEU A 202 16.51 -3.41 1.66
C LEU A 202 16.04 -3.74 3.08
N SER A 203 17.00 -3.90 4.00
CA SER A 203 16.72 -4.04 5.43
C SER A 203 15.69 -5.13 5.76
N ASN A 204 16.01 -6.35 5.33
CA ASN A 204 15.26 -7.57 5.61
C ASN A 204 16.18 -8.63 6.24
N LYS A 205 15.88 -9.91 6.05
CA LYS A 205 16.66 -11.07 6.53
C LYS A 205 16.88 -12.11 5.42
N LEU A 206 16.96 -11.64 4.16
CA LEU A 206 17.17 -12.51 3.02
C LEU A 206 18.60 -13.04 3.01
N ASP A 207 18.78 -14.32 3.18
CA ASP A 207 20.08 -15.00 3.13
C ASP A 207 20.49 -15.28 1.66
N ALA A 208 21.62 -15.98 1.52
CA ALA A 208 22.17 -16.35 0.21
C ALA A 208 21.20 -17.23 -0.59
N GLN A 209 20.46 -18.15 0.05
CA GLN A 209 19.51 -19.02 -0.60
C GLN A 209 18.27 -18.24 -1.07
N ALA A 210 17.78 -17.33 -0.24
CA ALA A 210 16.65 -16.45 -0.59
C ALA A 210 16.98 -15.56 -1.80
N PHE A 211 18.19 -14.99 -1.86
CA PHE A 211 18.63 -14.22 -3.03
C PHE A 211 18.87 -15.08 -4.27
N THR A 212 19.40 -16.28 -4.12
CA THR A 212 19.53 -17.22 -5.24
C THR A 212 18.17 -17.49 -5.88
N LYS A 213 17.15 -17.73 -5.06
CA LYS A 213 15.77 -17.91 -5.53
C LYS A 213 15.22 -16.65 -6.15
N LEU A 214 15.33 -15.49 -5.48
CA LEU A 214 14.85 -14.20 -5.99
C LEU A 214 15.44 -13.92 -7.39
N PHE A 215 16.75 -14.00 -7.56
CA PHE A 215 17.42 -13.76 -8.85
C PHE A 215 16.97 -14.76 -9.93
N SER A 216 16.70 -16.00 -9.54
CA SER A 216 16.16 -17.00 -10.47
C SER A 216 14.73 -16.70 -10.90
N ASP A 217 13.91 -16.14 -10.01
CA ASP A 217 12.49 -15.85 -10.25
C ASP A 217 12.25 -14.52 -10.97
N LEU A 218 13.17 -13.54 -10.84
CA LEU A 218 13.04 -12.25 -11.54
C LEU A 218 12.87 -12.46 -13.05
N PRO A 219 11.93 -11.75 -13.70
CA PRO A 219 11.67 -11.90 -15.12
C PRO A 219 12.81 -11.35 -15.98
N GLN A 220 12.80 -11.71 -17.26
CA GLN A 220 13.63 -11.04 -18.25
C GLN A 220 13.22 -9.57 -18.35
N SER A 221 14.15 -8.65 -18.15
CA SER A 221 13.88 -7.23 -18.34
C SER A 221 14.12 -6.80 -19.79
N THR A 222 13.28 -5.91 -20.27
CA THR A 222 13.47 -5.23 -21.56
C THR A 222 14.05 -3.84 -21.41
N PHE A 223 13.77 -3.13 -20.27
CA PHE A 223 14.26 -1.77 -20.00
C PHE A 223 14.22 -1.44 -18.49
N TYR A 224 15.33 -0.88 -17.97
CA TYR A 224 15.42 -0.17 -16.68
C TYR A 224 14.90 -0.93 -15.44
N ALA A 225 14.98 -2.27 -15.42
CA ALA A 225 14.63 -2.99 -14.21
C ALA A 225 15.74 -2.86 -13.16
N HIS A 226 15.34 -2.65 -11.92
CA HIS A 226 16.27 -2.45 -10.81
C HIS A 226 15.86 -3.19 -9.55
N CYS A 227 16.84 -3.64 -8.78
CA CYS A 227 16.63 -4.28 -7.49
C CYS A 227 17.59 -3.69 -6.45
N TYR A 228 17.02 -3.18 -5.35
CA TYR A 228 17.79 -2.72 -4.18
C TYR A 228 17.92 -3.88 -3.21
N LEU A 229 19.16 -4.34 -2.97
CA LEU A 229 19.45 -5.59 -2.28
C LEU A 229 19.74 -5.39 -0.79
N TYR A 230 20.61 -4.44 -0.44
CA TYR A 230 21.02 -4.18 0.95
C TYR A 230 21.51 -2.75 1.14
N THR A 231 21.57 -2.33 2.42
CA THR A 231 22.15 -1.05 2.80
C THR A 231 23.37 -1.21 3.70
N GLU A 232 24.32 -0.29 3.58
CA GLU A 232 25.46 -0.10 4.48
C GLU A 232 25.29 1.17 5.32
N GLU A 233 24.11 1.77 5.30
CA GLU A 233 23.80 3.03 5.96
C GLU A 233 23.94 2.89 7.48
N ASN A 234 24.64 3.84 8.11
CA ASN A 234 24.87 3.81 9.55
C ASN A 234 23.56 3.95 10.33
N GLY A 235 23.36 3.09 11.32
CA GLY A 235 22.18 3.08 12.17
C GLY A 235 20.97 2.35 11.57
N VAL A 236 21.07 1.82 10.34
CA VAL A 236 20.05 0.97 9.73
C VAL A 236 20.36 -0.49 10.01
N ALA A 237 19.40 -1.23 10.55
CA ALA A 237 19.53 -2.66 10.76
C ALA A 237 19.36 -3.39 9.43
N GLU A 238 20.47 -3.88 8.86
CA GLU A 238 20.51 -4.66 7.63
C GLU A 238 20.83 -6.12 7.93
N GLY A 239 19.86 -7.00 7.64
CA GLY A 239 20.00 -8.44 7.85
C GLY A 239 20.16 -9.25 6.57
N ASN A 240 20.08 -8.60 5.40
CA ASN A 240 20.26 -9.25 4.10
C ASN A 240 21.69 -9.70 3.87
N CYS A 241 21.86 -10.78 3.09
CA CYS A 241 23.16 -11.16 2.55
C CYS A 241 23.77 -9.99 1.77
N LYS A 242 25.09 -9.78 1.95
CA LYS A 242 25.85 -8.69 1.29
C LYS A 242 26.94 -9.20 0.37
N ASP A 243 27.24 -10.50 0.44
CA ASP A 243 28.31 -11.13 -0.34
C ASP A 243 27.72 -11.96 -1.49
N PHE A 244 27.80 -11.42 -2.70
CA PHE A 244 27.31 -12.03 -3.92
C PHE A 244 28.41 -12.53 -4.86
N THR A 245 29.66 -12.11 -4.65
CA THR A 245 30.73 -12.27 -5.66
C THR A 245 32.04 -12.81 -5.13
N SER A 246 32.30 -12.75 -3.80
CA SER A 246 33.58 -13.17 -3.26
C SER A 246 33.82 -14.68 -3.38
N ALA A 247 35.03 -15.12 -3.08
CA ALA A 247 35.36 -16.54 -3.08
C ALA A 247 34.52 -17.36 -2.07
N SER A 248 34.07 -16.73 -0.97
CA SER A 248 33.25 -17.34 0.08
C SER A 248 31.76 -17.40 -0.24
N ALA A 249 31.28 -16.63 -1.22
CA ALA A 249 29.89 -16.67 -1.62
C ALA A 249 29.52 -18.03 -2.26
N PRO A 250 28.31 -18.59 -1.95
CA PRO A 250 27.84 -19.86 -2.55
C PRO A 250 27.86 -19.82 -4.09
N ALA A 251 28.25 -20.93 -4.70
CA ALA A 251 28.41 -21.01 -6.16
C ALA A 251 27.08 -20.71 -6.90
N GLU A 252 25.96 -21.25 -6.37
CA GLU A 252 24.63 -21.02 -6.96
C GLU A 252 24.24 -19.55 -6.87
N LEU A 253 24.57 -18.85 -5.75
CA LEU A 253 24.28 -17.42 -5.61
C LEU A 253 25.08 -16.61 -6.63
N LYS A 254 26.38 -16.88 -6.79
CA LYS A 254 27.21 -16.21 -7.79
C LYS A 254 26.67 -16.39 -9.20
N GLN A 255 26.32 -17.60 -9.55
CA GLN A 255 25.74 -17.90 -10.87
C GLN A 255 24.42 -17.17 -11.10
N ALA A 256 23.52 -17.16 -10.10
CA ALA A 256 22.23 -16.48 -10.18
C ALA A 256 22.43 -14.95 -10.27
N PHE A 257 23.37 -14.39 -9.50
CA PHE A 257 23.73 -12.98 -9.55
C PHE A 257 24.24 -12.55 -10.91
N GLU A 258 25.19 -13.28 -11.50
CA GLU A 258 25.71 -13.00 -12.84
C GLU A 258 24.62 -13.14 -13.92
N LYS A 259 23.78 -14.16 -13.80
CA LYS A 259 22.67 -14.38 -14.73
C LYS A 259 21.66 -13.25 -14.72
N VAL A 260 21.26 -12.78 -13.54
CA VAL A 260 20.27 -11.69 -13.42
C VAL A 260 20.77 -10.38 -14.00
N LYS A 261 22.07 -10.08 -13.85
CA LYS A 261 22.71 -8.90 -14.45
C LYS A 261 22.88 -9.03 -15.97
N ASN A 262 23.57 -10.09 -16.39
CA ASN A 262 24.08 -10.20 -17.77
C ASN A 262 23.02 -10.71 -18.74
N GLU A 263 22.18 -11.65 -18.32
CA GLU A 263 21.16 -12.26 -19.17
C GLU A 263 19.80 -11.55 -18.97
N LYS A 264 19.32 -11.42 -17.71
CA LYS A 264 18.00 -10.84 -17.42
C LYS A 264 17.98 -9.31 -17.45
N LYS A 265 19.15 -8.64 -17.49
CA LYS A 265 19.29 -7.19 -17.64
C LYS A 265 18.71 -6.38 -16.48
N TRP A 266 18.85 -6.87 -15.27
CA TRP A 266 18.53 -6.13 -14.05
C TRP A 266 19.74 -5.36 -13.55
N THR A 267 19.54 -4.10 -13.18
CA THR A 267 20.56 -3.32 -12.44
C THR A 267 20.36 -3.56 -10.94
N LEU A 268 21.41 -4.01 -10.28
CA LEU A 268 21.38 -4.34 -8.86
C LEU A 268 22.08 -3.25 -8.07
N TYR A 269 21.46 -2.80 -6.98
CA TYR A 269 21.93 -1.67 -6.19
C TYR A 269 22.13 -2.02 -4.73
N LYS A 270 23.11 -1.33 -4.10
CA LYS A 270 23.19 -1.15 -2.66
C LYS A 270 23.15 0.33 -2.28
N ILE A 271 22.78 0.62 -1.05
CA ILE A 271 22.93 1.96 -0.46
C ILE A 271 24.19 1.97 0.39
N ARG A 272 25.12 2.87 0.13
CA ARG A 272 26.35 3.04 0.91
C ARG A 272 26.09 3.78 2.22
N ALA A 273 27.12 3.78 3.10
CA ALA A 273 27.09 4.48 4.39
C ALA A 273 26.83 6.01 4.24
N ASP A 274 27.23 6.60 3.13
CA ASP A 274 27.02 7.99 2.76
C ASP A 274 25.64 8.24 2.11
N LYS A 275 24.73 7.27 2.14
CA LYS A 275 23.39 7.27 1.52
C LYS A 275 23.39 7.30 0.00
N MET A 276 24.53 7.13 -0.63
CA MET A 276 24.61 7.05 -2.09
C MET A 276 24.17 5.66 -2.57
N MET A 277 23.34 5.66 -3.62
CA MET A 277 22.98 4.45 -4.35
C MET A 277 24.14 4.07 -5.28
N VAL A 278 24.57 2.83 -5.22
CA VAL A 278 25.68 2.31 -6.03
C VAL A 278 25.28 0.98 -6.65
N GLU A 279 25.54 0.86 -7.95
CA GLU A 279 25.41 -0.41 -8.66
C GLU A 279 26.49 -1.41 -8.21
N ILE A 280 26.13 -2.69 -8.09
CA ILE A 280 27.02 -3.78 -7.67
C ILE A 280 27.13 -4.87 -8.72
#